data_c1cb3439fde0d3cb485f8dc1200a9eab
#
_entry.id   c1cb3439fde0d3cb485f8dc1200a9eab
#
_cell.length_a   1.000
_cell.length_b   1.000
_cell.length_c   1.000
_cell.angle_alpha   90.00
_cell.angle_beta   90.00
_cell.angle_gamma   90.00
#
_symmetry.space_group_name_H-M   'P 1'
#
loop_
_entity.id
_entity.type
_entity.pdbx_description
1 polymer ?
#
loop_
_entity_poly.entity_id
_entity_poly.type
_entity_poly.pdbx_seq_one_letter_code
_entity_poly.pdbx_strand_id
1 'polypeptide(L)'
;MTGGYDTRIYGFRLSAGPAGWSGPLILRVLSPAHDPVRALRERATQNAVAGLGYPVPRVLTASADRGPLGAGFLVMERAAGRPLLATRRPGVGRTLAETHARLHALNPEALLRALDDEGRAAGWGFDRDAVSFESHLAALDRRIQQAGLTGLADGMRWLRTRQPAERSARVICHGDFHPQNLLVADGRTTAVLDWPNVVVAAPEYDVAATRVILTQTPVALFPVPVALRPLAAAGRRLVAARYLAVYRKLRPLDRTRLPYCEAAACMRGLVRAAEARVVEGAVPNLLDASSFGERLAARFARASDVPVALPPRRR
;
A
#
# COMPACT_ATOMS: atom_id res chain seq x y z
N MET A 1 -10.70 -13.25 -11.93
CA MET A 1 -9.38 -12.83 -11.41
C MET A 1 -9.48 -12.85 -9.90
N THR A 2 -8.52 -13.42 -9.20
CA THR A 2 -8.47 -13.36 -7.74
C THR A 2 -8.19 -11.91 -7.34
N GLY A 3 -9.20 -11.24 -6.78
CA GLY A 3 -9.10 -9.86 -6.31
C GLY A 3 -8.23 -9.73 -5.08
N GLY A 4 -7.83 -8.51 -4.75
CA GLY A 4 -7.23 -8.18 -3.45
C GLY A 4 -8.21 -8.52 -2.30
N TYR A 5 -7.69 -8.66 -1.09
CA TYR A 5 -8.44 -9.15 0.08
C TYR A 5 -9.70 -8.34 0.44
N ASP A 6 -9.81 -7.10 -0.03
CA ASP A 6 -10.89 -6.17 0.36
C ASP A 6 -11.75 -5.69 -0.83
N THR A 7 -11.58 -6.25 -2.04
CA THR A 7 -12.28 -5.77 -3.23
C THR A 7 -12.58 -6.90 -4.22
N ARG A 8 -13.71 -6.78 -4.92
CA ARG A 8 -14.03 -7.66 -6.05
C ARG A 8 -13.55 -7.02 -7.35
N ILE A 9 -12.87 -7.79 -8.20
CA ILE A 9 -12.25 -7.31 -9.44
C ILE A 9 -12.78 -8.11 -10.62
N TYR A 10 -13.33 -7.39 -11.62
CA TYR A 10 -13.88 -7.97 -12.83
C TYR A 10 -13.19 -7.35 -14.05
N GLY A 11 -12.73 -8.20 -14.97
CA GLY A 11 -12.25 -7.77 -16.29
C GLY A 11 -13.40 -7.85 -17.31
N PHE A 12 -13.58 -6.84 -18.13
CA PHE A 12 -14.63 -6.79 -19.14
C PHE A 12 -14.24 -5.95 -20.36
N ARG A 13 -15.08 -5.99 -21.39
CA ARG A 13 -15.06 -5.10 -22.56
C ARG A 13 -16.48 -4.66 -22.85
N LEU A 14 -16.65 -3.47 -23.35
CA LEU A 14 -17.92 -3.00 -23.88
C LEU A 14 -18.02 -3.29 -25.37
N SER A 15 -19.17 -3.75 -25.84
CA SER A 15 -19.48 -3.89 -27.27
C SER A 15 -19.69 -2.53 -27.94
N ALA A 16 -20.25 -1.58 -27.18
CA ALA A 16 -20.37 -0.17 -27.55
C ALA A 16 -20.25 0.67 -26.27
N GLY A 17 -19.68 1.86 -26.37
CA GLY A 17 -19.44 2.71 -25.19
C GLY A 17 -18.91 4.09 -25.56
N PRO A 18 -18.72 4.96 -24.57
CA PRO A 18 -18.15 6.28 -24.77
C PRO A 18 -16.75 6.22 -25.39
N ALA A 19 -16.31 7.31 -26.01
CA ALA A 19 -14.95 7.45 -26.51
C ALA A 19 -13.95 7.19 -25.35
N GLY A 20 -12.89 6.42 -25.62
CA GLY A 20 -11.89 6.03 -24.63
C GLY A 20 -12.23 4.75 -23.83
N TRP A 21 -13.42 4.14 -24.02
CA TRP A 21 -13.82 2.92 -23.32
C TRP A 21 -13.72 1.65 -24.18
N SER A 22 -13.14 1.74 -25.37
CA SER A 22 -13.06 0.65 -26.36
C SER A 22 -12.09 -0.48 -25.99
N GLY A 23 -11.16 -0.24 -25.05
CA GLY A 23 -10.16 -1.21 -24.62
C GLY A 23 -10.66 -2.23 -23.58
N PRO A 24 -9.78 -3.15 -23.13
CA PRO A 24 -10.08 -3.98 -21.98
C PRO A 24 -10.14 -3.13 -20.71
N LEU A 25 -11.14 -3.37 -19.87
CA LEU A 25 -11.45 -2.59 -18.67
C LEU A 25 -11.42 -3.48 -17.42
N ILE A 26 -11.22 -2.83 -16.29
CA ILE A 26 -11.33 -3.42 -14.95
C ILE A 26 -12.42 -2.65 -14.17
N LEU A 27 -13.41 -3.38 -13.68
CA LEU A 27 -14.31 -2.93 -12.63
C LEU A 27 -13.78 -3.40 -11.28
N ARG A 28 -13.54 -2.47 -10.37
CA ARG A 28 -13.18 -2.75 -8.99
C ARG A 28 -14.29 -2.27 -8.06
N VAL A 29 -14.92 -3.22 -7.35
CA VAL A 29 -15.98 -2.96 -6.38
C VAL A 29 -15.38 -3.06 -4.99
N LEU A 30 -15.50 -2.00 -4.21
CA LEU A 30 -14.98 -1.94 -2.83
C LEU A 30 -15.77 -2.88 -1.90
N SER A 31 -15.23 -3.21 -0.74
CA SER A 31 -16.02 -3.85 0.31
C SER A 31 -17.14 -2.93 0.77
N PRO A 32 -18.36 -3.44 1.03
CA PRO A 32 -19.44 -2.65 1.63
C PRO A 32 -19.08 -2.01 2.99
N ALA A 33 -18.10 -2.59 3.69
CA ALA A 33 -17.59 -2.06 4.95
C ALA A 33 -16.73 -0.79 4.79
N HIS A 34 -16.24 -0.50 3.58
CA HIS A 34 -15.46 0.69 3.32
C HIS A 34 -16.34 1.93 3.12
N ASP A 35 -15.80 3.10 3.49
CA ASP A 35 -16.34 4.37 3.06
C ASP A 35 -16.37 4.42 1.52
N PRO A 36 -17.54 4.58 0.88
CA PRO A 36 -17.64 4.57 -0.57
C PRO A 36 -16.91 5.76 -1.23
N VAL A 37 -16.70 6.88 -0.52
CA VAL A 37 -15.92 8.04 -0.98
C VAL A 37 -14.48 7.65 -1.29
N ARG A 38 -13.98 6.55 -0.73
CA ARG A 38 -12.67 5.99 -1.07
C ARG A 38 -12.49 5.74 -2.58
N ALA A 39 -13.56 5.35 -3.31
CA ALA A 39 -13.49 5.17 -4.75
C ALA A 39 -13.16 6.49 -5.48
N LEU A 40 -13.76 7.60 -5.06
CA LEU A 40 -13.50 8.93 -5.63
C LEU A 40 -12.08 9.41 -5.32
N ARG A 41 -11.62 9.23 -4.07
CA ARG A 41 -10.25 9.57 -3.66
C ARG A 41 -9.20 8.75 -4.43
N GLU A 42 -9.47 7.46 -4.64
CA GLU A 42 -8.57 6.59 -5.40
C GLU A 42 -8.52 7.00 -6.88
N ARG A 43 -9.66 7.38 -7.50
CA ARG A 43 -9.71 7.96 -8.85
C ARG A 43 -8.87 9.22 -8.93
N ALA A 44 -9.09 10.17 -8.03
CA ALA A 44 -8.35 11.44 -8.00
C ALA A 44 -6.83 11.20 -7.90
N THR A 45 -6.42 10.34 -6.97
CA THR A 45 -5.01 9.97 -6.77
C THR A 45 -4.40 9.35 -8.02
N GLN A 46 -5.03 8.31 -8.57
CA GLN A 46 -4.50 7.60 -9.74
C GLN A 46 -4.39 8.51 -10.96
N ASN A 47 -5.44 9.29 -11.24
CA ASN A 47 -5.46 10.19 -12.39
C ASN A 47 -4.48 11.34 -12.24
N ALA A 48 -4.29 11.89 -11.02
CA ALA A 48 -3.27 12.89 -10.76
C ALA A 48 -1.87 12.34 -11.02
N VAL A 49 -1.55 11.17 -10.49
CA VAL A 49 -0.25 10.50 -10.67
C VAL A 49 -0.02 10.11 -12.15
N ALA A 50 -1.07 9.65 -12.85
CA ALA A 50 -1.02 9.40 -14.30
C ALA A 50 -0.75 10.69 -15.09
N GLY A 51 -1.39 11.80 -14.72
CA GLY A 51 -1.17 13.12 -15.31
C GLY A 51 0.26 13.64 -15.15
N LEU A 52 0.99 13.17 -14.12
CA LEU A 52 2.40 13.45 -13.91
C LEU A 52 3.34 12.53 -14.72
N GLY A 53 2.81 11.70 -15.60
CA GLY A 53 3.59 10.78 -16.46
C GLY A 53 4.09 9.53 -15.75
N TYR A 54 3.52 9.18 -14.60
CA TYR A 54 3.85 7.94 -13.90
C TYR A 54 2.97 6.78 -14.42
N PRO A 55 3.50 5.55 -14.51
CA PRO A 55 2.77 4.42 -15.07
C PRO A 55 1.70 3.92 -14.08
N VAL A 56 0.47 4.39 -14.25
CA VAL A 56 -0.72 3.94 -13.52
C VAL A 56 -1.90 3.81 -14.49
N PRO A 57 -2.81 2.85 -14.30
CA PRO A 57 -4.02 2.76 -15.10
C PRO A 57 -4.88 3.99 -14.86
N ARG A 58 -5.41 4.59 -15.93
CA ARG A 58 -6.36 5.70 -15.77
C ARG A 58 -7.71 5.17 -15.28
N VAL A 59 -8.27 5.85 -14.30
CA VAL A 59 -9.64 5.58 -13.84
C VAL A 59 -10.60 6.42 -14.66
N LEU A 60 -11.46 5.73 -15.41
CA LEU A 60 -12.41 6.34 -16.35
C LEU A 60 -13.63 6.89 -15.62
N THR A 61 -14.12 6.16 -14.62
CA THR A 61 -15.20 6.60 -13.72
C THR A 61 -15.08 5.96 -12.34
N ALA A 62 -15.64 6.63 -11.34
CA ALA A 62 -15.80 6.10 -10.00
C ALA A 62 -17.12 6.62 -9.41
N SER A 63 -17.73 5.84 -8.53
CA SER A 63 -18.94 6.22 -7.83
C SER A 63 -18.84 5.89 -6.34
N ALA A 64 -19.31 6.82 -5.51
CA ALA A 64 -19.57 6.60 -4.10
C ALA A 64 -21.00 6.08 -3.86
N ASP A 65 -21.86 6.07 -4.87
CA ASP A 65 -23.20 5.51 -4.77
C ASP A 65 -23.13 4.00 -4.59
N ARG A 66 -23.81 3.51 -3.57
CA ARG A 66 -23.89 2.07 -3.30
C ARG A 66 -24.84 1.34 -4.24
N GLY A 67 -25.84 2.04 -4.81
CA GLY A 67 -26.77 1.62 -5.87
C GLY A 67 -26.77 0.13 -6.22
N PRO A 68 -26.71 -0.22 -7.49
CA PRO A 68 -26.86 -1.61 -7.95
C PRO A 68 -25.71 -2.54 -7.53
N LEU A 69 -24.54 -2.01 -7.12
CA LEU A 69 -23.37 -2.82 -6.73
C LEU A 69 -23.23 -3.00 -5.22
N GLY A 70 -24.06 -2.34 -4.43
CA GLY A 70 -24.05 -2.41 -2.95
C GLY A 70 -22.83 -1.74 -2.29
N ALA A 71 -21.92 -1.14 -3.07
CA ALA A 71 -20.69 -0.52 -2.58
C ALA A 71 -20.12 0.46 -3.61
N GLY A 72 -19.25 1.37 -3.16
CA GLY A 72 -18.50 2.23 -4.06
C GLY A 72 -17.67 1.42 -5.05
N PHE A 73 -17.49 1.92 -6.26
CA PHE A 73 -16.75 1.25 -7.32
C PHE A 73 -15.95 2.21 -8.18
N LEU A 74 -15.01 1.65 -8.93
CA LEU A 74 -14.28 2.37 -9.97
C LEU A 74 -14.08 1.48 -11.20
N VAL A 75 -14.08 2.12 -12.38
CA VAL A 75 -13.77 1.51 -13.67
C VAL A 75 -12.49 2.13 -14.19
N MET A 76 -11.55 1.30 -14.57
CA MET A 76 -10.25 1.75 -15.05
C MET A 76 -9.79 0.97 -16.28
N GLU A 77 -8.81 1.50 -16.97
CA GLU A 77 -8.11 0.79 -18.03
C GLU A 77 -7.44 -0.47 -17.47
N ARG A 78 -7.48 -1.55 -18.24
CA ARG A 78 -6.70 -2.74 -17.92
C ARG A 78 -5.28 -2.56 -18.43
N ALA A 79 -4.33 -2.37 -17.52
CA ALA A 79 -2.91 -2.31 -17.88
C ALA A 79 -2.39 -3.66 -18.39
N ALA A 80 -1.52 -3.61 -19.37
CA ALA A 80 -0.83 -4.78 -19.91
C ALA A 80 0.30 -5.23 -18.96
N GLY A 81 0.67 -6.51 -19.05
CA GLY A 81 1.81 -7.05 -18.32
C GLY A 81 1.44 -8.06 -17.24
N ARG A 82 2.45 -8.49 -16.50
CA ARG A 82 2.36 -9.43 -15.38
C ARG A 82 2.98 -8.82 -14.13
N PRO A 83 2.54 -9.21 -12.92
CA PRO A 83 3.21 -8.79 -11.70
C PRO A 83 4.71 -9.07 -11.76
N LEU A 84 5.52 -8.09 -11.34
CA LEU A 84 6.99 -8.21 -11.36
C LEU A 84 7.48 -9.47 -10.64
N LEU A 85 6.80 -9.86 -9.56
CA LEU A 85 7.10 -11.09 -8.83
C LEU A 85 6.89 -12.36 -9.68
N ALA A 86 5.94 -12.35 -10.61
CA ALA A 86 5.60 -13.50 -11.46
C ALA A 86 6.51 -13.65 -12.70
N THR A 87 7.35 -12.67 -12.99
CA THR A 87 8.15 -12.65 -14.23
C THR A 87 9.38 -13.56 -14.19
N ARG A 88 9.77 -14.06 -13.02
CA ARG A 88 11.01 -14.83 -12.80
C ARG A 88 12.27 -14.15 -13.36
N ARG A 89 12.20 -12.85 -13.68
CA ARG A 89 13.34 -12.09 -14.25
C ARG A 89 14.37 -11.77 -13.17
N PRO A 90 15.67 -11.79 -13.50
CA PRO A 90 16.67 -11.20 -12.64
C PRO A 90 16.44 -9.69 -12.53
N GLY A 91 16.83 -9.09 -11.41
CA GLY A 91 16.77 -7.64 -11.26
C GLY A 91 15.50 -7.08 -10.60
N VAL A 92 14.61 -7.91 -10.01
CA VAL A 92 13.41 -7.47 -9.29
C VAL A 92 13.69 -6.29 -8.36
N GLY A 93 14.74 -6.37 -7.52
CA GLY A 93 15.11 -5.29 -6.61
C GLY A 93 15.54 -4.00 -7.31
N ARG A 94 16.17 -4.09 -8.48
CA ARG A 94 16.53 -2.92 -9.28
C ARG A 94 15.29 -2.26 -9.88
N THR A 95 14.46 -3.01 -10.60
CA THR A 95 13.22 -2.49 -11.20
C THR A 95 12.31 -1.84 -10.16
N LEU A 96 12.18 -2.48 -8.99
CA LEU A 96 11.42 -1.94 -7.88
C LEU A 96 12.00 -0.59 -7.43
N ALA A 97 13.32 -0.49 -7.24
CA ALA A 97 13.98 0.73 -6.79
C ALA A 97 13.87 1.88 -7.80
N GLU A 98 14.11 1.59 -9.09
CA GLU A 98 14.04 2.57 -10.16
C GLU A 98 12.61 3.13 -10.31
N THR A 99 11.60 2.24 -10.28
CA THR A 99 10.21 2.65 -10.36
C THR A 99 9.80 3.47 -9.13
N HIS A 100 10.23 3.07 -7.94
CA HIS A 100 9.94 3.79 -6.70
C HIS A 100 10.63 5.17 -6.65
N ALA A 101 11.88 5.25 -7.05
CA ALA A 101 12.62 6.52 -7.12
C ALA A 101 11.97 7.51 -8.10
N ARG A 102 11.39 7.02 -9.20
CA ARG A 102 10.61 7.85 -10.14
C ARG A 102 9.33 8.40 -9.49
N LEU A 103 8.62 7.59 -8.69
CA LEU A 103 7.45 8.07 -7.93
C LEU A 103 7.84 9.20 -7.00
N HIS A 104 8.88 9.01 -6.22
CA HIS A 104 9.37 10.01 -5.27
C HIS A 104 10.01 11.24 -5.94
N ALA A 105 10.22 11.23 -7.26
CA ALA A 105 10.67 12.40 -8.03
C ALA A 105 9.51 13.29 -8.47
N LEU A 106 8.26 12.83 -8.38
CA LEU A 106 7.09 13.61 -8.76
C LEU A 106 6.84 14.74 -7.75
N ASN A 107 6.25 15.82 -8.25
CA ASN A 107 5.90 16.95 -7.39
C ASN A 107 4.65 16.63 -6.54
N PRO A 108 4.76 16.54 -5.20
CA PRO A 108 3.62 16.24 -4.34
C PRO A 108 2.56 17.34 -4.34
N GLU A 109 2.92 18.60 -4.58
CA GLU A 109 1.97 19.71 -4.66
C GLU A 109 1.01 19.57 -5.85
N ALA A 110 1.45 18.94 -6.93
CA ALA A 110 0.57 18.66 -8.06
C ALA A 110 -0.50 17.61 -7.69
N LEU A 111 -0.13 16.58 -6.91
CA LEU A 111 -1.10 15.62 -6.37
C LEU A 111 -2.08 16.30 -5.41
N LEU A 112 -1.58 17.09 -4.46
CA LEU A 112 -2.42 17.78 -3.46
C LEU A 112 -3.43 18.71 -4.11
N ARG A 113 -3.02 19.46 -5.13
CA ARG A 113 -3.95 20.31 -5.92
C ARG A 113 -5.02 19.49 -6.62
N ALA A 114 -4.64 18.39 -7.28
CA ALA A 114 -5.61 17.54 -7.97
C ALA A 114 -6.63 16.90 -7.01
N LEU A 115 -6.21 16.50 -5.82
CA LEU A 115 -7.10 15.99 -4.78
C LEU A 115 -8.06 17.07 -4.24
N ASP A 116 -7.57 18.28 -4.08
CA ASP A 116 -8.38 19.43 -3.64
C ASP A 116 -9.43 19.82 -4.70
N ASP A 117 -9.03 19.90 -5.97
CA ASP A 117 -9.92 20.20 -7.09
C ASP A 117 -11.02 19.14 -7.25
N GLU A 118 -10.63 17.87 -7.20
CA GLU A 118 -11.58 16.76 -7.29
C GLU A 118 -12.50 16.71 -6.07
N GLY A 119 -11.97 16.96 -4.87
CA GLY A 119 -12.74 17.00 -3.63
C GLY A 119 -13.81 18.08 -3.65
N ARG A 120 -13.49 19.25 -4.17
CA ARG A 120 -14.45 20.35 -4.37
C ARG A 120 -15.50 19.99 -5.42
N ALA A 121 -15.08 19.46 -6.56
CA ALA A 121 -15.98 19.13 -7.66
C ALA A 121 -16.97 18.01 -7.28
N ALA A 122 -16.51 17.02 -6.49
CA ALA A 122 -17.33 15.88 -6.09
C ALA A 122 -17.97 16.04 -4.68
N GLY A 123 -17.76 17.16 -4.01
CA GLY A 123 -18.40 17.50 -2.73
C GLY A 123 -17.98 16.64 -1.53
N TRP A 124 -16.84 15.91 -1.59
CA TRP A 124 -16.41 15.08 -0.46
C TRP A 124 -15.43 15.78 0.49
N GLY A 125 -15.08 17.03 0.21
CA GLY A 125 -14.12 17.79 1.00
C GLY A 125 -12.72 17.16 1.02
N PHE A 126 -11.69 17.94 0.78
CA PHE A 126 -10.32 17.47 0.89
C PHE A 126 -9.58 18.30 1.93
N ASP A 127 -9.00 17.61 2.88
CA ASP A 127 -8.05 18.17 3.83
C ASP A 127 -6.65 17.69 3.45
N ARG A 128 -5.74 18.61 3.17
CA ARG A 128 -4.34 18.31 2.80
C ARG A 128 -3.63 17.49 3.88
N ASP A 129 -3.99 17.74 5.14
CA ASP A 129 -3.43 17.01 6.26
C ASP A 129 -3.92 15.55 6.30
N ALA A 130 -5.08 15.25 5.69
CA ALA A 130 -5.61 13.89 5.65
C ALA A 130 -4.69 12.89 4.92
N VAL A 131 -3.80 13.36 4.05
CA VAL A 131 -2.79 12.53 3.36
C VAL A 131 -1.40 12.71 3.95
N SER A 132 -1.26 13.27 5.15
CA SER A 132 0.01 13.39 5.86
C SER A 132 0.37 12.11 6.63
N PHE A 133 1.64 11.96 6.97
CA PHE A 133 2.09 10.87 7.82
C PHE A 133 1.49 10.96 9.23
N GLU A 134 1.34 12.16 9.75
CA GLU A 134 0.74 12.47 11.06
C GLU A 134 -0.71 12.01 11.12
N SER A 135 -1.51 12.33 10.12
CA SER A 135 -2.89 11.87 10.00
C SER A 135 -2.98 10.36 9.87
N HIS A 136 -2.03 9.73 9.17
CA HIS A 136 -1.94 8.29 9.10
C HIS A 136 -1.70 7.65 10.48
N LEU A 137 -0.76 8.19 11.27
CA LEU A 137 -0.52 7.74 12.64
C LEU A 137 -1.75 7.96 13.53
N ALA A 138 -2.39 9.13 13.43
CA ALA A 138 -3.61 9.43 14.18
C ALA A 138 -4.76 8.46 13.83
N ALA A 139 -4.89 8.08 12.56
CA ALA A 139 -5.87 7.09 12.13
C ALA A 139 -5.59 5.70 12.71
N LEU A 140 -4.32 5.28 12.76
CA LEU A 140 -3.94 4.02 13.42
C LEU A 140 -4.25 4.05 14.91
N ASP A 141 -3.96 5.14 15.60
CA ASP A 141 -4.26 5.31 17.03
C ASP A 141 -5.77 5.21 17.32
N ARG A 142 -6.60 5.91 16.53
CA ARG A 142 -8.07 5.79 16.64
C ARG A 142 -8.56 4.36 16.46
N ARG A 143 -8.03 3.62 15.47
CA ARG A 143 -8.39 2.21 15.23
C ARG A 143 -7.99 1.31 16.40
N ILE A 144 -6.80 1.52 16.98
CA ILE A 144 -6.34 0.81 18.18
C ILE A 144 -7.32 1.03 19.34
N GLN A 145 -7.73 2.28 19.57
CA GLN A 145 -8.66 2.63 20.65
C GLN A 145 -10.07 2.06 20.41
N GLN A 146 -10.61 2.24 19.19
CA GLN A 146 -11.95 1.77 18.83
C GLN A 146 -12.10 0.25 18.90
N ALA A 147 -11.05 -0.48 18.51
CA ALA A 147 -11.04 -1.95 18.54
C ALA A 147 -10.49 -2.54 19.85
N GLY A 148 -10.15 -1.72 20.85
CA GLY A 148 -9.65 -2.18 22.16
C GLY A 148 -8.32 -2.95 22.07
N LEU A 149 -7.43 -2.58 21.15
CA LEU A 149 -6.19 -3.30 20.87
C LEU A 149 -5.08 -2.91 21.87
N THR A 150 -5.32 -3.18 23.16
CA THR A 150 -4.44 -2.75 24.27
C THR A 150 -2.99 -3.21 24.14
N GLY A 151 -2.75 -4.39 23.56
CA GLY A 151 -1.39 -4.91 23.33
C GLY A 151 -0.57 -4.11 22.31
N LEU A 152 -1.18 -3.15 21.58
CA LEU A 152 -0.50 -2.25 20.65
C LEU A 152 -0.33 -0.83 21.19
N ALA A 153 -0.95 -0.50 22.33
CA ALA A 153 -1.03 0.87 22.86
C ALA A 153 0.35 1.49 23.16
N ASP A 154 1.24 0.73 23.81
CA ASP A 154 2.59 1.22 24.16
C ASP A 154 3.44 1.47 22.92
N GLY A 155 3.34 0.59 21.92
CA GLY A 155 3.99 0.78 20.63
C GLY A 155 3.48 2.02 19.90
N MET A 156 2.17 2.29 19.95
CA MET A 156 1.59 3.49 19.34
C MET A 156 2.03 4.75 20.08
N ARG A 157 2.07 4.72 21.42
CA ARG A 157 2.61 5.83 22.24
C ARG A 157 4.07 6.11 21.87
N TRP A 158 4.90 5.08 21.72
CA TRP A 158 6.30 5.24 21.29
C TRP A 158 6.39 5.92 19.92
N LEU A 159 5.58 5.52 18.93
CA LEU A 159 5.56 6.16 17.61
C LEU A 159 5.21 7.66 17.69
N ARG A 160 4.24 8.02 18.54
CA ARG A 160 3.83 9.43 18.70
C ARG A 160 4.87 10.28 19.39
N THR A 161 5.56 9.74 20.39
CA THR A 161 6.53 10.50 21.22
C THR A 161 7.94 10.54 20.63
N ARG A 162 8.27 9.61 19.73
CA ARG A 162 9.60 9.47 19.13
C ARG A 162 9.63 9.82 17.64
N GLN A 163 8.62 10.50 17.14
CA GLN A 163 8.60 10.94 15.75
C GLN A 163 9.80 11.82 15.45
N PRO A 164 10.67 11.43 14.50
CA PRO A 164 11.83 12.23 14.14
C PRO A 164 11.41 13.54 13.48
N ALA A 165 12.11 14.61 13.79
CA ALA A 165 11.91 15.91 13.10
C ALA A 165 11.99 15.71 11.57
N GLU A 166 11.08 16.32 10.83
CA GLU A 166 11.05 16.23 9.38
C GLU A 166 12.20 17.05 8.77
N ARG A 167 13.17 16.34 8.20
CA ARG A 167 14.36 16.94 7.55
C ARG A 167 14.42 16.66 6.06
N SER A 168 13.72 15.63 5.59
CA SER A 168 13.66 15.23 4.20
C SER A 168 12.53 15.96 3.49
N ALA A 169 12.72 16.31 2.21
CA ALA A 169 11.63 16.81 1.38
C ALA A 169 10.51 15.78 1.29
N ARG A 170 9.25 16.20 1.42
CA ARG A 170 8.07 15.35 1.26
C ARG A 170 7.95 14.87 -0.18
N VAL A 171 7.55 13.62 -0.34
CA VAL A 171 7.34 12.97 -1.63
C VAL A 171 5.98 12.27 -1.65
N ILE A 172 5.52 11.86 -2.84
CA ILE A 172 4.35 11.02 -2.98
C ILE A 172 4.74 9.59 -2.58
N CYS A 173 4.25 9.11 -1.44
CA CYS A 173 4.45 7.75 -0.96
C CYS A 173 3.25 6.89 -1.36
N HIS A 174 3.50 5.73 -1.94
CA HIS A 174 2.47 4.77 -2.30
C HIS A 174 1.84 4.07 -1.08
N GLY A 175 2.65 3.84 -0.06
CA GLY A 175 2.26 3.19 1.19
C GLY A 175 2.13 1.66 1.11
N ASP A 176 2.07 1.06 -0.09
CA ASP A 176 2.01 -0.40 -0.31
C ASP A 176 2.82 -0.81 -1.56
N PHE A 177 4.04 -0.28 -1.69
CA PHE A 177 4.87 -0.46 -2.87
C PHE A 177 5.61 -1.81 -2.82
N HIS A 178 5.21 -2.78 -3.63
CA HIS A 178 5.82 -4.11 -3.66
C HIS A 178 5.67 -4.79 -5.03
N PRO A 179 6.46 -5.87 -5.32
CA PRO A 179 6.53 -6.43 -6.67
C PRO A 179 5.24 -7.03 -7.23
N GLN A 180 4.22 -7.30 -6.41
CA GLN A 180 2.91 -7.74 -6.89
C GLN A 180 2.06 -6.58 -7.42
N ASN A 181 2.29 -5.36 -6.92
CA ASN A 181 1.60 -4.14 -7.37
C ASN A 181 2.29 -3.50 -8.59
N LEU A 182 3.42 -4.01 -9.06
CA LEU A 182 4.07 -3.56 -10.28
C LEU A 182 3.77 -4.54 -11.42
N LEU A 183 3.17 -4.03 -12.50
CA LEU A 183 3.05 -4.79 -13.75
C LEU A 183 4.22 -4.45 -14.67
N VAL A 184 4.74 -5.47 -15.33
CA VAL A 184 5.82 -5.33 -16.32
C VAL A 184 5.50 -6.10 -17.59
N ALA A 185 5.80 -5.47 -18.73
CA ALA A 185 5.80 -6.07 -20.05
C ALA A 185 7.06 -5.59 -20.80
N ASP A 186 7.64 -6.42 -21.63
CA ASP A 186 8.80 -6.12 -22.48
C ASP A 186 9.96 -5.46 -21.73
N GLY A 187 10.16 -5.84 -20.47
CA GLY A 187 11.22 -5.32 -19.61
C GLY A 187 10.97 -3.97 -18.98
N ARG A 188 9.79 -3.37 -19.16
CA ARG A 188 9.42 -2.06 -18.64
C ARG A 188 8.27 -2.17 -17.65
N THR A 189 8.24 -1.31 -16.65
CA THR A 189 7.07 -1.15 -15.79
C THR A 189 5.96 -0.48 -16.58
N THR A 190 4.83 -1.19 -16.72
CA THR A 190 3.65 -0.74 -17.45
C THR A 190 2.61 -0.12 -16.54
N ALA A 191 2.55 -0.58 -15.28
CA ALA A 191 1.65 -0.01 -14.29
C ALA A 191 2.12 -0.25 -12.84
N VAL A 192 1.77 0.68 -11.98
CA VAL A 192 1.77 0.52 -10.52
C VAL A 192 0.31 0.57 -10.07
N LEU A 193 -0.11 -0.44 -9.30
CA LEU A 193 -1.49 -0.69 -8.90
C LEU A 193 -1.68 -0.42 -7.39
N ASP A 194 -2.94 -0.26 -6.98
CA ASP A 194 -3.39 -0.25 -5.57
C ASP A 194 -2.96 0.99 -4.77
N TRP A 195 -3.58 2.12 -5.04
CA TRP A 195 -3.27 3.48 -4.55
C TRP A 195 -4.05 3.97 -3.31
N PRO A 196 -4.83 3.17 -2.57
CA PRO A 196 -5.65 3.70 -1.47
C PRO A 196 -4.85 4.14 -0.24
N ASN A 197 -3.56 3.81 -0.17
CA ASN A 197 -2.69 4.09 0.98
C ASN A 197 -1.73 5.27 0.73
N VAL A 198 -2.00 6.10 -0.28
CA VAL A 198 -1.14 7.23 -0.63
C VAL A 198 -1.02 8.22 0.53
N VAL A 199 0.20 8.66 0.80
CA VAL A 199 0.51 9.75 1.73
C VAL A 199 1.60 10.63 1.16
N VAL A 200 1.62 11.89 1.58
CA VAL A 200 2.72 12.83 1.30
C VAL A 200 3.59 12.91 2.55
N ALA A 201 4.75 12.26 2.48
CA ALA A 201 5.63 12.06 3.63
C ALA A 201 7.10 12.02 3.20
N ALA A 202 8.01 11.88 4.18
CA ALA A 202 9.41 11.61 3.90
C ALA A 202 9.60 10.26 3.17
N PRO A 203 10.51 10.14 2.19
CA PRO A 203 10.70 8.93 1.40
C PRO A 203 11.06 7.70 2.24
N GLU A 204 11.67 7.91 3.42
CA GLU A 204 12.03 6.85 4.37
C GLU A 204 10.82 6.02 4.79
N TYR A 205 9.64 6.64 4.90
CA TYR A 205 8.40 5.93 5.25
C TYR A 205 8.05 4.85 4.22
N ASP A 206 8.01 5.22 2.95
CA ASP A 206 7.60 4.30 1.87
C ASP A 206 8.68 3.25 1.59
N VAL A 207 9.96 3.64 1.63
CA VAL A 207 11.09 2.71 1.51
C VAL A 207 11.09 1.69 2.66
N ALA A 208 10.83 2.12 3.88
CA ALA A 208 10.73 1.24 5.04
C ALA A 208 9.54 0.29 4.92
N ALA A 209 8.36 0.77 4.51
CA ALA A 209 7.17 -0.05 4.27
C ALA A 209 7.46 -1.14 3.22
N THR A 210 8.06 -0.78 2.09
CA THR A 210 8.50 -1.74 1.05
C THR A 210 9.44 -2.80 1.62
N ARG A 211 10.44 -2.41 2.43
CA ARG A 211 11.38 -3.35 3.05
C ARG A 211 10.69 -4.29 4.04
N VAL A 212 9.78 -3.78 4.85
CA VAL A 212 8.97 -4.61 5.77
C VAL A 212 8.16 -5.64 4.99
N ILE A 213 7.46 -5.25 3.94
CA ILE A 213 6.69 -6.17 3.09
C ILE A 213 7.62 -7.23 2.48
N LEU A 214 8.74 -6.82 1.87
CA LEU A 214 9.68 -7.75 1.25
C LEU A 214 10.27 -8.76 2.23
N THR A 215 10.53 -8.38 3.48
CA THR A 215 11.25 -9.22 4.43
C THR A 215 10.34 -9.95 5.42
N GLN A 216 9.18 -9.40 5.77
CA GLN A 216 8.32 -9.96 6.81
C GLN A 216 7.18 -10.82 6.27
N THR A 217 6.67 -10.60 5.04
CA THR A 217 5.61 -11.44 4.48
C THR A 217 6.05 -12.92 4.46
N PRO A 218 5.27 -13.86 5.02
CA PRO A 218 5.66 -15.26 5.08
C PRO A 218 5.79 -15.90 3.69
N VAL A 219 6.87 -16.67 3.47
CA VAL A 219 7.06 -17.40 2.20
C VAL A 219 5.98 -18.44 1.99
N ALA A 220 5.36 -18.95 3.05
CA ALA A 220 4.26 -19.91 3.01
C ALA A 220 3.00 -19.39 2.27
N LEU A 221 2.87 -18.07 2.11
CA LEU A 221 1.78 -17.44 1.32
C LEU A 221 1.99 -17.55 -0.19
N PHE A 222 3.14 -18.03 -0.63
CA PHE A 222 3.46 -18.21 -2.05
C PHE A 222 3.52 -19.72 -2.38
N PRO A 223 3.27 -20.11 -3.63
CA PRO A 223 3.34 -21.50 -4.07
C PRO A 223 4.80 -21.99 -4.14
N VAL A 224 5.46 -22.04 -2.98
CA VAL A 224 6.84 -22.49 -2.81
C VAL A 224 6.85 -23.79 -2.03
N PRO A 225 7.41 -24.89 -2.59
CA PRO A 225 7.59 -26.15 -1.87
C PRO A 225 8.29 -25.94 -0.53
N VAL A 226 7.88 -26.69 0.49
CA VAL A 226 8.37 -26.52 1.88
C VAL A 226 9.89 -26.57 1.94
N ALA A 227 10.51 -27.51 1.25
CA ALA A 227 11.97 -27.64 1.21
C ALA A 227 12.70 -26.43 0.62
N LEU A 228 12.06 -25.65 -0.25
CA LEU A 228 12.66 -24.47 -0.89
C LEU A 228 12.34 -23.14 -0.14
N ARG A 229 11.52 -23.19 0.89
CA ARG A 229 11.14 -21.97 1.65
C ARG A 229 12.32 -21.24 2.28
N PRO A 230 13.33 -21.88 2.85
CA PRO A 230 14.52 -21.17 3.36
C PRO A 230 15.27 -20.42 2.25
N LEU A 231 15.45 -21.03 1.09
CA LEU A 231 16.09 -20.41 -0.07
C LEU A 231 15.27 -19.22 -0.60
N ALA A 232 13.96 -19.37 -0.70
CA ALA A 232 13.05 -18.28 -1.09
C ALA A 232 13.09 -17.12 -0.08
N ALA A 233 13.18 -17.40 1.22
CA ALA A 233 13.34 -16.37 2.25
C ALA A 233 14.67 -15.63 2.13
N ALA A 234 15.77 -16.33 1.86
CA ALA A 234 17.08 -15.72 1.60
C ALA A 234 17.05 -14.86 0.34
N GLY A 235 16.45 -15.36 -0.75
CA GLY A 235 16.26 -14.62 -2.01
C GLY A 235 15.49 -13.32 -1.81
N ARG A 236 14.45 -13.31 -1.00
CA ARG A 236 13.68 -12.10 -0.68
C ARG A 236 14.49 -11.07 0.11
N ARG A 237 15.33 -11.52 1.04
CA ARG A 237 16.26 -10.63 1.76
C ARG A 237 17.27 -10.00 0.79
N LEU A 238 17.77 -10.78 -0.17
CA LEU A 238 18.67 -10.28 -1.21
C LEU A 238 17.95 -9.25 -2.11
N VAL A 239 16.71 -9.49 -2.51
CA VAL A 239 15.88 -8.52 -3.25
C VAL A 239 15.72 -7.23 -2.46
N ALA A 240 15.42 -7.31 -1.16
CA ALA A 240 15.27 -6.14 -0.30
C ALA A 240 16.59 -5.36 -0.14
N ALA A 241 17.72 -6.07 0.02
CA ALA A 241 19.06 -5.46 0.09
C ALA A 241 19.42 -4.76 -1.24
N ARG A 242 19.18 -5.43 -2.37
CA ARG A 242 19.42 -4.87 -3.70
C ARG A 242 18.54 -3.65 -3.98
N TYR A 243 17.25 -3.74 -3.62
CA TYR A 243 16.32 -2.61 -3.71
C TYR A 243 16.86 -1.39 -2.96
N LEU A 244 17.21 -1.53 -1.68
CA LEU A 244 17.73 -0.42 -0.90
C LEU A 244 19.04 0.14 -1.44
N ALA A 245 19.97 -0.73 -1.88
CA ALA A 245 21.24 -0.32 -2.44
C ALA A 245 21.08 0.49 -3.72
N VAL A 246 20.16 0.08 -4.61
CA VAL A 246 19.89 0.81 -5.86
C VAL A 246 19.14 2.10 -5.59
N TYR A 247 18.10 2.06 -4.74
CA TYR A 247 17.33 3.26 -4.38
C TYR A 247 18.22 4.38 -3.86
N ARG A 248 19.14 4.06 -2.93
CA ARG A 248 20.09 5.02 -2.34
C ARG A 248 21.07 5.64 -3.34
N LYS A 249 21.33 4.98 -4.46
CA LYS A 249 22.14 5.57 -5.55
C LYS A 249 21.35 6.57 -6.38
N LEU A 250 20.02 6.41 -6.42
CA LEU A 250 19.12 7.25 -7.22
C LEU A 250 18.61 8.46 -6.43
N ARG A 251 18.40 8.29 -5.13
CA ARG A 251 17.85 9.34 -4.25
C ARG A 251 18.49 9.29 -2.85
N PRO A 252 18.72 10.45 -2.23
CA PRO A 252 19.17 10.52 -0.85
C PRO A 252 18.15 9.89 0.10
N LEU A 253 18.63 9.25 1.17
CA LEU A 253 17.83 8.59 2.17
C LEU A 253 18.50 8.74 3.53
N ASP A 254 17.79 9.29 4.52
CA ASP A 254 18.27 9.37 5.89
C ASP A 254 18.13 8.02 6.59
N ARG A 255 19.25 7.32 6.74
CA ARG A 255 19.26 5.98 7.35
C ARG A 255 18.91 5.97 8.83
N THR A 256 19.10 7.09 9.52
CA THR A 256 18.83 7.19 10.96
C THR A 256 17.31 7.13 11.24
N ARG A 257 16.50 7.52 10.27
CA ARG A 257 15.03 7.49 10.34
C ARG A 257 14.42 6.12 10.00
N LEU A 258 15.16 5.26 9.29
CA LEU A 258 14.63 3.97 8.83
C LEU A 258 14.08 3.08 9.95
N PRO A 259 14.73 2.93 11.14
CA PRO A 259 14.16 2.11 12.21
C PRO A 259 12.78 2.61 12.67
N TYR A 260 12.61 3.92 12.84
CA TYR A 260 11.32 4.52 13.19
C TYR A 260 10.26 4.26 12.10
N CYS A 261 10.60 4.48 10.84
CA CYS A 261 9.69 4.25 9.71
C CYS A 261 9.34 2.77 9.53
N GLU A 262 10.27 1.85 9.82
CA GLU A 262 10.00 0.41 9.84
C GLU A 262 9.04 0.04 10.98
N ALA A 263 9.19 0.62 12.17
CA ALA A 263 8.25 0.44 13.26
C ALA A 263 6.84 0.94 12.89
N ALA A 264 6.73 2.12 12.27
CA ALA A 264 5.45 2.65 11.80
C ALA A 264 4.79 1.73 10.75
N ALA A 265 5.57 1.22 9.79
CA ALA A 265 5.08 0.27 8.79
C ALA A 265 4.64 -1.07 9.42
N CYS A 266 5.37 -1.56 10.44
CA CYS A 266 4.97 -2.73 11.22
C CYS A 266 3.67 -2.47 11.97
N MET A 267 3.51 -1.33 12.63
CA MET A 267 2.30 -0.96 13.38
C MET A 267 1.06 -0.98 12.48
N ARG A 268 1.16 -0.43 11.26
CA ARG A 268 0.05 -0.49 10.29
C ARG A 268 -0.39 -1.93 10.01
N GLY A 269 0.56 -2.82 9.78
CA GLY A 269 0.27 -4.24 9.55
C GLY A 269 -0.27 -4.95 10.79
N LEU A 270 0.22 -4.59 11.98
CA LEU A 270 -0.23 -5.12 13.27
C LEU A 270 -1.66 -4.74 13.58
N VAL A 271 -2.04 -3.46 13.38
CA VAL A 271 -3.43 -3.00 13.57
C VAL A 271 -4.36 -3.81 12.66
N ARG A 272 -4.03 -3.95 11.38
CA ARG A 272 -4.84 -4.74 10.44
C ARG A 272 -4.96 -6.21 10.85
N ALA A 273 -3.87 -6.84 11.29
CA ALA A 273 -3.87 -8.22 11.77
C ALA A 273 -4.65 -8.38 13.07
N ALA A 274 -4.56 -7.41 13.98
CA ALA A 274 -5.28 -7.42 15.25
C ALA A 274 -6.80 -7.24 15.06
N GLU A 275 -7.21 -6.30 14.21
CA GLU A 275 -8.64 -6.10 13.88
C GLU A 275 -9.27 -7.35 13.29
N ALA A 276 -8.57 -8.06 12.39
CA ALA A 276 -9.06 -9.31 11.83
C ALA A 276 -9.35 -10.39 12.91
N ARG A 277 -8.76 -10.26 14.10
CA ARG A 277 -8.96 -11.17 15.23
C ARG A 277 -10.09 -10.75 16.17
N VAL A 278 -10.46 -9.47 16.23
CA VAL A 278 -11.41 -8.95 17.24
C VAL A 278 -12.68 -8.37 16.63
N VAL A 279 -12.62 -7.79 15.43
CA VAL A 279 -13.77 -7.16 14.79
C VAL A 279 -14.66 -8.24 14.15
N GLU A 280 -15.95 -8.22 14.49
CA GLU A 280 -16.92 -9.15 13.91
C GLU A 280 -17.16 -8.82 12.43
N GLY A 281 -17.22 -9.86 11.59
CA GLY A 281 -17.36 -9.68 10.15
C GLY A 281 -16.08 -9.21 9.42
N ALA A 282 -14.97 -9.02 10.13
CA ALA A 282 -13.70 -8.81 9.47
C ALA A 282 -13.36 -10.00 8.57
N VAL A 283 -13.04 -9.74 7.32
CA VAL A 283 -12.67 -10.78 6.37
C VAL A 283 -11.42 -11.50 6.89
N PRO A 284 -11.47 -12.84 7.09
CA PRO A 284 -10.30 -13.60 7.50
C PRO A 284 -9.16 -13.30 6.51
N ASN A 285 -8.12 -12.69 7.02
CA ASN A 285 -6.98 -12.32 6.20
C ASN A 285 -6.01 -13.52 6.17
N LEU A 286 -5.61 -13.98 4.97
CA LEU A 286 -4.53 -14.96 4.81
C LEU A 286 -3.27 -14.56 5.61
N LEU A 287 -3.07 -13.27 5.85
CA LEU A 287 -2.00 -12.74 6.69
C LEU A 287 -2.19 -13.11 8.15
N ASP A 288 -3.44 -13.19 8.64
CA ASP A 288 -3.72 -13.58 10.02
C ASP A 288 -3.61 -15.11 10.23
N ALA A 289 -4.01 -15.90 9.23
CA ALA A 289 -3.80 -17.37 9.24
C ALA A 289 -2.32 -17.77 9.22
N SER A 290 -1.43 -16.84 8.86
CA SER A 290 0.03 -16.99 8.81
C SER A 290 0.69 -16.40 10.07
N SER A 291 1.99 -16.64 10.24
CA SER A 291 2.82 -16.00 11.27
C SER A 291 3.20 -14.55 10.95
N PHE A 292 2.47 -13.87 10.07
CA PHE A 292 2.86 -12.53 9.61
C PHE A 292 2.78 -11.49 10.74
N GLY A 293 1.68 -11.50 11.48
CA GLY A 293 1.50 -10.57 12.60
C GLY A 293 2.58 -10.72 13.68
N GLU A 294 2.92 -11.95 14.05
CA GLU A 294 3.97 -12.26 15.02
C GLU A 294 5.36 -11.79 14.53
N ARG A 295 5.63 -11.91 13.23
CA ARG A 295 6.86 -11.42 12.61
C ARG A 295 6.93 -9.89 12.61
N LEU A 296 5.80 -9.22 12.38
CA LEU A 296 5.71 -7.77 12.49
C LEU A 296 5.91 -7.29 13.93
N ALA A 297 5.33 -7.97 14.92
CA ALA A 297 5.53 -7.66 16.34
C ALA A 297 7.01 -7.79 16.73
N ALA A 298 7.66 -8.89 16.34
CA ALA A 298 9.08 -9.09 16.57
C ALA A 298 9.95 -8.06 15.82
N ARG A 299 9.56 -7.62 14.63
CA ARG A 299 10.28 -6.57 13.89
C ARG A 299 10.08 -5.20 14.53
N PHE A 300 8.85 -4.89 14.95
CA PHE A 300 8.54 -3.65 15.69
C PHE A 300 9.39 -3.56 16.95
N ALA A 301 9.38 -4.59 17.79
CA ALA A 301 10.17 -4.61 19.03
C ALA A 301 11.67 -4.40 18.78
N ARG A 302 12.23 -5.02 17.73
CA ARG A 302 13.66 -4.79 17.37
C ARG A 302 13.94 -3.37 16.88
N ALA A 303 12.96 -2.66 16.34
CA ALA A 303 13.15 -1.31 15.81
C ALA A 303 12.93 -0.22 16.87
N SER A 304 12.14 -0.52 17.92
CA SER A 304 11.68 0.45 18.93
C SER A 304 12.14 0.14 20.36
N ASP A 305 12.63 -1.09 20.62
CA ASP A 305 12.85 -1.66 21.97
C ASP A 305 11.55 -1.73 22.82
N VAL A 306 10.37 -1.62 22.20
CA VAL A 306 9.06 -1.71 22.85
C VAL A 306 8.37 -3.00 22.41
N PRO A 307 8.01 -3.92 23.31
CA PRO A 307 7.23 -5.09 22.97
C PRO A 307 5.80 -4.72 22.64
N VAL A 308 5.24 -5.40 21.64
CA VAL A 308 3.81 -5.30 21.26
C VAL A 308 3.23 -6.70 21.07
N ALA A 309 1.94 -6.85 21.39
CA ALA A 309 1.25 -8.14 21.32
C ALA A 309 -0.05 -8.03 20.53
N LEU A 310 -0.32 -9.07 19.75
CA LEU A 310 -1.61 -9.23 19.08
C LEU A 310 -2.62 -9.89 20.04
N PRO A 311 -3.91 -9.57 19.91
CA PRO A 311 -4.94 -10.31 20.62
C PRO A 311 -4.91 -11.80 20.25
N PRO A 312 -5.42 -12.71 21.12
CA PRO A 312 -5.51 -14.12 20.78
C PRO A 312 -6.37 -14.32 19.53
N ARG A 313 -6.07 -15.39 18.77
CA ARG A 313 -6.90 -15.75 17.62
C ARG A 313 -8.28 -16.22 18.12
N ARG A 314 -9.34 -15.82 17.46
CA ARG A 314 -10.66 -16.43 17.69
C ARG A 314 -10.55 -17.92 17.35
N ARG A 315 -11.12 -18.75 18.23
CA ARG A 315 -11.24 -20.20 18.02
C ARG A 315 -12.35 -20.49 17.03
#